data_6232c0bbdac54596915e1a55fb13743d
#
_entry.id   6232c0bbdac54596915e1a55fb13743d
#
_cell.length_a   1.000
_cell.length_b   1.000
_cell.length_c   1.000
_cell.angle_alpha   90.00
_cell.angle_beta   90.00
_cell.angle_gamma   90.00
#
_symmetry.space_group_name_H-M   'P 1'
#
loop_
_entity.id
_entity.type
_entity.pdbx_description
1 polymer ?
#
loop_
_entity_poly.entity_id
_entity_poly.type
_entity_poly.pdbx_seq_one_letter_code
_entity_poly.pdbx_strand_id
1 'polypeptide(L)'
;IVKGKVKIGKDLFLNFTNFTFSHRHIDKKIIINKIDNYEKLLEDNLVILDRNKRSDKIINDTSYLLNKEKLKLVNDKSLLDEVVGLVEFPNVLIGSINAQFMKLPREVLTTVMRVHQKYFSITDKENNLEAKFLFVANSIKNKNRDFRVIEGNERVLKARLSDACYFFENDISNTFENWNEKLKHVL
;
A
#
# COMPACT_ATOMS: atom_id res chain seq x y z
N ILE A 1 17.30 -11.43 31.03
CA ILE A 1 18.03 -12.29 30.06
C ILE A 1 18.58 -13.48 30.85
N VAL A 2 18.20 -14.69 30.49
CA VAL A 2 18.71 -15.90 31.15
C VAL A 2 19.31 -16.80 30.07
N LYS A 3 20.63 -17.12 30.21
CA LYS A 3 21.38 -18.04 29.34
C LYS A 3 21.22 -17.77 27.82
N GLY A 4 21.35 -16.51 27.38
CA GLY A 4 21.24 -16.15 25.95
C GLY A 4 19.81 -16.17 25.39
N LYS A 5 18.79 -16.12 26.24
CA LYS A 5 17.38 -16.08 25.86
C LYS A 5 16.66 -14.88 26.46
N VAL A 6 15.74 -14.29 25.71
CA VAL A 6 14.76 -13.32 26.22
C VAL A 6 13.48 -14.06 26.56
N LYS A 7 12.97 -13.84 27.77
CA LYS A 7 11.64 -14.31 28.16
C LYS A 7 10.60 -13.29 27.75
N ILE A 8 9.59 -13.72 27.01
CA ILE A 8 8.43 -12.90 26.59
C ILE A 8 7.19 -13.53 27.23
N GLY A 9 6.51 -12.78 28.12
CA GLY A 9 5.39 -13.32 28.87
C GLY A 9 5.79 -14.41 29.84
N LYS A 10 4.90 -15.38 30.09
CA LYS A 10 5.13 -16.43 31.08
C LYS A 10 5.99 -17.57 30.56
N ASP A 11 5.82 -17.98 29.30
CA ASP A 11 6.35 -19.28 28.83
C ASP A 11 7.13 -19.22 27.50
N LEU A 12 7.21 -18.05 26.85
CA LEU A 12 7.94 -17.91 25.58
C LEU A 12 9.38 -17.44 25.81
N PHE A 13 10.33 -18.21 25.29
CA PHE A 13 11.76 -17.86 25.29
C PHE A 13 12.29 -17.74 23.87
N LEU A 14 12.81 -16.56 23.50
CA LEU A 14 13.46 -16.33 22.23
C LEU A 14 15.00 -16.38 22.39
N ASN A 15 15.69 -17.05 21.47
CA ASN A 15 17.14 -17.04 21.42
C ASN A 15 17.64 -15.70 20.91
N PHE A 16 18.72 -15.20 21.47
CA PHE A 16 19.48 -14.10 20.88
C PHE A 16 20.23 -14.56 19.65
N THR A 17 20.25 -13.70 18.68
CA THR A 17 21.14 -13.84 17.53
C THR A 17 21.94 -12.55 17.36
N ASN A 18 23.16 -12.66 16.83
CA ASN A 18 23.98 -11.51 16.44
C ASN A 18 23.88 -11.24 14.95
N PHE A 19 22.77 -11.59 14.33
CA PHE A 19 22.54 -11.36 12.92
C PHE A 19 21.10 -10.91 12.66
N THR A 20 20.92 -10.25 11.52
CA THR A 20 19.63 -9.90 10.92
C THR A 20 19.67 -10.23 9.44
N PHE A 21 18.61 -9.87 8.72
CA PHE A 21 18.53 -10.03 7.27
C PHE A 21 18.42 -8.68 6.58
N SER A 22 18.93 -8.59 5.36
CA SER A 22 18.70 -7.49 4.44
C SER A 22 17.26 -7.46 3.97
N HIS A 23 16.92 -6.47 3.13
CA HIS A 23 15.63 -6.43 2.44
C HIS A 23 15.27 -7.80 1.84
N ARG A 24 14.02 -8.23 1.98
CA ARG A 24 13.49 -9.54 1.58
C ARG A 24 13.84 -9.98 0.14
N HIS A 25 14.07 -9.03 -0.77
CA HIS A 25 14.46 -9.34 -2.16
C HIS A 25 15.96 -9.59 -2.32
N ILE A 26 16.77 -9.30 -1.32
CA ILE A 26 18.22 -9.61 -1.29
C ILE A 26 18.45 -10.88 -0.50
N ASP A 27 17.71 -11.05 0.62
CA ASP A 27 17.75 -12.20 1.53
C ASP A 27 19.17 -12.58 1.99
N LYS A 28 19.95 -11.55 2.31
CA LYS A 28 21.32 -11.72 2.79
C LYS A 28 21.36 -11.65 4.31
N LYS A 29 22.02 -12.63 4.94
CA LYS A 29 22.31 -12.61 6.37
C LYS A 29 23.38 -11.56 6.69
N ILE A 30 23.14 -10.71 7.67
CA ILE A 30 23.99 -9.59 8.08
C ILE A 30 24.41 -9.79 9.53
N ILE A 31 25.70 -9.78 9.81
CA ILE A 31 26.23 -9.91 11.18
C ILE A 31 26.23 -8.55 11.87
N ILE A 32 25.66 -8.50 13.06
CA ILE A 32 25.61 -7.30 13.91
C ILE A 32 26.83 -7.35 14.84
N ASN A 33 27.81 -6.51 14.58
CA ASN A 33 29.02 -6.43 15.40
C ASN A 33 28.89 -5.41 16.55
N LYS A 34 28.16 -4.30 16.30
CA LYS A 34 27.93 -3.23 17.28
C LYS A 34 26.49 -2.72 17.13
N ILE A 35 25.86 -2.50 18.29
CA ILE A 35 24.46 -2.00 18.31
C ILE A 35 24.36 -0.56 17.82
N ASP A 36 25.36 0.26 18.08
CA ASP A 36 25.37 1.68 17.70
C ASP A 36 25.26 1.90 16.18
N ASN A 37 25.69 0.93 15.38
CA ASN A 37 25.64 0.97 13.93
C ASN A 37 24.44 0.18 13.34
N TYR A 38 23.53 -0.31 14.19
CA TYR A 38 22.48 -1.24 13.75
C TYR A 38 21.53 -0.62 12.72
N GLU A 39 21.05 0.60 12.99
CA GLU A 39 20.15 1.30 12.07
C GLU A 39 20.80 1.57 10.71
N LYS A 40 22.05 2.09 10.74
CA LYS A 40 22.82 2.31 9.51
C LYS A 40 23.06 1.02 8.74
N LEU A 41 23.39 -0.05 9.45
CA LEU A 41 23.60 -1.37 8.86
C LEU A 41 22.34 -1.87 8.13
N LEU A 42 21.17 -1.63 8.70
CA LEU A 42 19.89 -1.96 8.05
C LEU A 42 19.65 -1.07 6.84
N GLU A 43 19.84 0.24 6.94
CA GLU A 43 19.67 1.20 5.82
C GLU A 43 20.59 0.86 4.63
N ASP A 44 21.87 0.52 4.91
CA ASP A 44 22.83 0.07 3.89
C ASP A 44 22.40 -1.24 3.19
N ASN A 45 21.51 -2.00 3.84
CA ASN A 45 20.94 -3.24 3.33
C ASN A 45 19.44 -3.10 2.97
N LEU A 46 19.00 -1.87 2.69
CA LEU A 46 17.68 -1.53 2.17
C LEU A 46 16.53 -1.91 3.12
N VAL A 47 16.74 -1.68 4.41
CA VAL A 47 15.71 -1.79 5.45
C VAL A 47 15.74 -0.51 6.28
N ILE A 48 14.68 0.27 6.24
CA ILE A 48 14.52 1.49 7.02
C ILE A 48 13.78 1.16 8.30
N LEU A 49 14.48 1.13 9.42
CA LEU A 49 13.92 0.77 10.72
C LEU A 49 12.94 1.83 11.25
N ASP A 50 13.34 3.11 11.14
CA ASP A 50 12.54 4.23 11.63
C ASP A 50 11.27 4.42 10.79
N ARG A 51 10.12 4.41 11.45
CA ARG A 51 8.81 4.61 10.85
C ARG A 51 8.68 6.01 10.22
N ASN A 52 9.20 7.04 10.87
CA ASN A 52 9.13 8.41 10.37
C ASN A 52 9.96 8.57 9.10
N LYS A 53 11.18 8.00 9.07
CA LYS A 53 12.01 7.99 7.85
C LYS A 53 11.32 7.30 6.68
N ARG A 54 10.57 6.19 6.94
CA ARG A 54 9.77 5.54 5.88
C ARG A 54 8.64 6.45 5.39
N SER A 55 7.94 7.12 6.32
CA SER A 55 6.88 8.07 5.99
C SER A 55 7.41 9.23 5.15
N ASP A 56 8.51 9.85 5.59
CA ASP A 56 9.15 10.97 4.90
C ASP A 56 9.60 10.56 3.48
N LYS A 57 10.16 9.36 3.36
CA LYS A 57 10.54 8.82 2.05
C LYS A 57 9.32 8.67 1.12
N ILE A 58 8.19 8.12 1.62
CA ILE A 58 6.96 7.99 0.83
C ILE A 58 6.47 9.38 0.39
N ILE A 59 6.42 10.35 1.30
CA ILE A 59 5.95 11.71 1.02
C ILE A 59 6.85 12.39 -0.03
N ASN A 60 8.16 12.30 0.14
CA ASN A 60 9.12 12.92 -0.77
C ASN A 60 9.08 12.29 -2.16
N ASP A 61 9.08 10.94 -2.24
CA ASP A 61 9.00 10.22 -3.51
C ASP A 61 7.66 10.51 -4.23
N THR A 62 6.55 10.58 -3.48
CA THR A 62 5.23 10.96 -3.99
C THR A 62 5.25 12.37 -4.57
N SER A 63 5.75 13.33 -3.80
CA SER A 63 5.84 14.73 -4.23
C SER A 63 6.68 14.89 -5.50
N TYR A 64 7.81 14.18 -5.57
CA TYR A 64 8.66 14.18 -6.75
C TYR A 64 7.94 13.65 -8.00
N LEU A 65 7.19 12.55 -7.87
CA LEU A 65 6.48 11.94 -8.99
C LEU A 65 5.30 12.82 -9.47
N LEU A 66 4.49 13.32 -8.55
CA LEU A 66 3.28 14.06 -8.89
C LEU A 66 3.56 15.48 -9.37
N ASN A 67 4.60 16.14 -8.85
CA ASN A 67 4.96 17.50 -9.29
C ASN A 67 5.34 17.56 -10.78
N LYS A 68 5.94 16.52 -11.33
CA LYS A 68 6.28 16.44 -12.76
C LYS A 68 5.04 16.52 -13.66
N GLU A 69 3.92 15.98 -13.19
CA GLU A 69 2.66 15.94 -13.93
C GLU A 69 1.66 17.01 -13.48
N LYS A 70 2.06 17.87 -12.53
CA LYS A 70 1.19 18.90 -11.91
C LYS A 70 -0.04 18.32 -11.22
N LEU A 71 0.08 17.10 -10.67
CA LEU A 71 -0.93 16.38 -9.96
C LEU A 71 -0.78 16.51 -8.44
N LYS A 72 -1.82 16.12 -7.70
CA LYS A 72 -1.86 16.14 -6.23
C LYS A 72 -2.30 14.78 -5.68
N LEU A 73 -1.75 14.41 -4.54
CA LEU A 73 -2.25 13.28 -3.77
C LEU A 73 -3.46 13.73 -2.93
N VAL A 74 -4.52 12.95 -2.92
CA VAL A 74 -5.59 13.14 -1.94
C VAL A 74 -5.03 12.81 -0.55
N ASN A 75 -5.14 13.78 0.37
CA ASN A 75 -4.59 13.61 1.72
C ASN A 75 -5.37 12.53 2.49
N ASP A 76 -4.71 11.45 2.82
CA ASP A 76 -5.22 10.38 3.69
C ASP A 76 -4.13 9.94 4.67
N LYS A 77 -4.09 10.62 5.80
CA LYS A 77 -3.09 10.37 6.84
C LYS A 77 -3.21 8.96 7.41
N SER A 78 -4.43 8.45 7.58
CA SER A 78 -4.63 7.11 8.15
C SER A 78 -4.17 6.02 7.20
N LEU A 79 -4.39 6.18 5.89
CA LEU A 79 -3.86 5.28 4.87
C LEU A 79 -2.32 5.33 4.82
N LEU A 80 -1.73 6.52 4.90
CA LEU A 80 -0.28 6.66 4.97
C LEU A 80 0.28 5.94 6.19
N ASP A 81 -0.31 6.13 7.35
CA ASP A 81 0.11 5.47 8.59
C ASP A 81 0.02 3.93 8.48
N GLU A 82 -1.02 3.42 7.83
CA GLU A 82 -1.16 2.00 7.57
C GLU A 82 -0.06 1.49 6.63
N VAL A 83 0.11 2.13 5.49
CA VAL A 83 1.07 1.73 4.44
C VAL A 83 2.52 1.77 4.93
N VAL A 84 2.89 2.79 5.71
CA VAL A 84 4.22 2.88 6.35
C VAL A 84 4.53 1.64 7.21
N GLY A 85 3.50 1.02 7.81
CA GLY A 85 3.64 -0.21 8.58
C GLY A 85 3.82 -1.48 7.75
N LEU A 86 3.46 -1.46 6.47
CA LEU A 86 3.48 -2.62 5.57
C LEU A 86 4.79 -2.79 4.79
N VAL A 87 5.65 -1.78 4.79
CA VAL A 87 6.87 -1.77 3.98
C VAL A 87 8.12 -1.53 4.84
N GLU A 88 9.20 -2.19 4.50
CA GLU A 88 10.52 -1.98 5.12
C GLU A 88 11.41 -1.04 4.29
N PHE A 89 11.19 -1.03 2.96
CA PHE A 89 11.86 -0.10 2.03
C PHE A 89 10.86 0.36 0.96
N PRO A 90 10.20 1.52 1.18
CA PRO A 90 9.13 1.98 0.31
C PRO A 90 9.63 2.35 -1.08
N ASN A 91 8.92 1.85 -2.09
CA ASN A 91 9.04 2.22 -3.50
C ASN A 91 7.67 2.71 -3.98
N VAL A 92 7.57 4.01 -4.25
CA VAL A 92 6.32 4.66 -4.67
C VAL A 92 6.14 4.49 -6.18
N LEU A 93 4.98 3.99 -6.58
CA LEU A 93 4.64 3.69 -7.96
C LEU A 93 3.27 4.27 -8.31
N ILE A 94 3.08 4.61 -9.60
CA ILE A 94 1.81 5.13 -10.13
C ILE A 94 1.31 4.15 -11.18
N GLY A 95 0.05 3.76 -11.07
CA GLY A 95 -0.67 2.97 -12.05
C GLY A 95 -1.83 3.77 -12.66
N SER A 96 -2.42 3.24 -13.72
CA SER A 96 -3.51 3.82 -14.48
C SER A 96 -4.83 3.12 -14.20
N ILE A 97 -5.93 3.88 -14.22
CA ILE A 97 -7.28 3.37 -14.14
C ILE A 97 -7.86 3.38 -15.55
N ASN A 98 -8.50 2.29 -15.96
CA ASN A 98 -9.16 2.28 -17.26
C ASN A 98 -10.31 3.31 -17.28
N ALA A 99 -10.37 4.15 -18.33
CA ALA A 99 -11.30 5.25 -18.46
C ALA A 99 -12.78 4.84 -18.32
N GLN A 100 -13.12 3.62 -18.67
CA GLN A 100 -14.49 3.10 -18.52
C GLN A 100 -15.00 3.15 -17.06
N PHE A 101 -14.11 3.01 -16.08
CA PHE A 101 -14.45 3.02 -14.65
C PHE A 101 -14.63 4.43 -14.09
N MET A 102 -14.11 5.46 -14.77
CA MET A 102 -14.25 6.84 -14.32
C MET A 102 -15.68 7.37 -14.38
N LYS A 103 -16.62 6.56 -14.90
CA LYS A 103 -18.08 6.81 -14.83
C LYS A 103 -18.66 6.53 -13.44
N LEU A 104 -17.98 5.72 -12.62
CA LEU A 104 -18.41 5.46 -11.26
C LEU A 104 -18.32 6.72 -10.40
N PRO A 105 -19.21 6.87 -9.40
CA PRO A 105 -19.06 7.93 -8.42
C PRO A 105 -17.69 7.93 -7.79
N ARG A 106 -17.20 9.12 -7.49
CA ARG A 106 -15.87 9.31 -6.85
C ARG A 106 -15.73 8.48 -5.57
N GLU A 107 -16.77 8.43 -4.76
CA GLU A 107 -16.82 7.70 -3.50
C GLU A 107 -16.63 6.20 -3.68
N VAL A 108 -17.23 5.62 -4.72
CA VAL A 108 -17.08 4.21 -5.06
C VAL A 108 -15.62 3.93 -5.47
N LEU A 109 -15.08 4.73 -6.40
CA LEU A 109 -13.71 4.60 -6.87
C LEU A 109 -12.71 4.69 -5.70
N THR A 110 -12.82 5.74 -4.89
CA THR A 110 -11.90 5.97 -3.78
C THR A 110 -12.00 4.89 -2.70
N THR A 111 -13.21 4.38 -2.42
CA THR A 111 -13.43 3.30 -1.46
C THR A 111 -12.77 2.00 -1.92
N VAL A 112 -12.99 1.61 -3.18
CA VAL A 112 -12.38 0.40 -3.77
C VAL A 112 -10.86 0.49 -3.72
N MET A 113 -10.28 1.61 -4.09
CA MET A 113 -8.84 1.82 -4.07
C MET A 113 -8.28 1.76 -2.64
N ARG A 114 -8.90 2.49 -1.71
CA ARG A 114 -8.43 2.67 -0.34
C ARG A 114 -8.60 1.41 0.52
N VAL A 115 -9.82 0.89 0.58
CA VAL A 115 -10.18 -0.17 1.55
C VAL A 115 -9.55 -1.50 1.17
N HIS A 116 -9.65 -1.87 -0.10
CA HIS A 116 -9.25 -3.20 -0.54
C HIS A 116 -7.79 -3.29 -0.98
N GLN A 117 -7.23 -2.20 -1.55
CA GLN A 117 -5.91 -2.25 -2.19
C GLN A 117 -4.86 -1.36 -1.52
N LYS A 118 -5.24 -0.49 -0.59
CA LYS A 118 -4.33 0.49 0.04
C LYS A 118 -3.70 1.44 -0.98
N TYR A 119 -4.48 1.81 -2.01
CA TYR A 119 -4.07 2.77 -3.03
C TYR A 119 -4.57 4.17 -2.70
N PHE A 120 -3.74 5.14 -3.02
CA PHE A 120 -4.04 6.57 -2.87
C PHE A 120 -4.64 7.11 -4.14
N SER A 121 -5.65 7.94 -3.99
CA SER A 121 -6.26 8.68 -5.08
C SER A 121 -5.41 9.88 -5.49
N ILE A 122 -5.38 10.15 -6.78
CA ILE A 122 -4.66 11.29 -7.39
C ILE A 122 -5.70 12.25 -7.99
N THR A 123 -5.47 13.54 -7.84
CA THR A 123 -6.31 14.59 -8.41
C THR A 123 -5.48 15.58 -9.22
N ASP A 124 -6.14 16.28 -10.12
CA ASP A 124 -5.60 17.47 -10.77
C ASP A 124 -5.56 18.68 -9.82
N LYS A 125 -5.20 19.84 -10.34
CA LYS A 125 -5.17 21.10 -9.59
C LYS A 125 -6.53 21.59 -9.13
N GLU A 126 -7.58 21.22 -9.86
CA GLU A 126 -8.98 21.59 -9.65
C GLU A 126 -9.70 20.59 -8.74
N ASN A 127 -8.97 19.61 -8.22
CA ASN A 127 -9.45 18.53 -7.34
C ASN A 127 -10.38 17.51 -8.06
N ASN A 128 -10.32 17.41 -9.39
CA ASN A 128 -10.96 16.33 -10.12
C ASN A 128 -10.12 15.05 -9.97
N LEU A 129 -10.80 13.90 -9.82
CA LEU A 129 -10.12 12.63 -9.70
C LEU A 129 -9.50 12.25 -11.05
N GLU A 130 -8.21 11.94 -11.02
CA GLU A 130 -7.45 11.47 -12.18
C GLU A 130 -7.63 9.96 -12.39
N ALA A 131 -7.54 9.54 -13.67
CA ALA A 131 -7.54 8.12 -14.03
C ALA A 131 -6.20 7.43 -13.67
N LYS A 132 -5.69 7.75 -12.49
CA LYS A 132 -4.42 7.25 -11.94
C LYS A 132 -4.57 6.95 -10.46
N PHE A 133 -3.77 6.05 -9.97
CA PHE A 133 -3.64 5.76 -8.54
C PHE A 133 -2.18 5.62 -8.14
N LEU A 134 -1.89 5.92 -6.90
CA LEU A 134 -0.57 5.74 -6.33
C LEU A 134 -0.59 4.60 -5.31
N PHE A 135 0.45 3.80 -5.30
CA PHE A 135 0.64 2.77 -4.30
C PHE A 135 2.11 2.63 -3.89
N VAL A 136 2.34 2.02 -2.75
CA VAL A 136 3.69 1.82 -2.21
C VAL A 136 3.99 0.33 -2.18
N ALA A 137 5.00 -0.06 -2.96
CA ALA A 137 5.50 -1.42 -2.96
C ALA A 137 6.65 -1.57 -1.96
N ASN A 138 6.75 -2.73 -1.30
CA ASN A 138 7.94 -3.11 -0.55
C ASN A 138 8.96 -3.71 -1.51
N SER A 139 9.68 -2.88 -2.26
CA SER A 139 10.58 -3.36 -3.32
C SER A 139 11.74 -2.41 -3.56
N ILE A 140 12.82 -2.98 -4.05
CA ILE A 140 13.98 -2.23 -4.52
C ILE A 140 13.65 -1.68 -5.91
N LYS A 141 13.86 -0.39 -6.12
CA LYS A 141 13.58 0.30 -7.38
C LYS A 141 14.31 -0.37 -8.55
N ASN A 142 13.55 -0.84 -9.53
CA ASN A 142 14.06 -1.49 -10.73
C ASN A 142 13.04 -1.36 -11.87
N LYS A 143 13.42 -0.71 -12.97
CA LYS A 143 12.51 -0.37 -14.07
C LYS A 143 11.68 -1.55 -14.59
N ASN A 144 12.30 -2.70 -14.84
CA ASN A 144 11.60 -3.87 -15.38
C ASN A 144 10.68 -4.53 -14.34
N ARG A 145 11.12 -4.56 -13.08
CA ARG A 145 10.30 -5.10 -11.98
C ARG A 145 9.14 -4.15 -11.70
N ASP A 146 9.42 -2.86 -11.58
CA ASP A 146 8.41 -1.83 -11.30
C ASP A 146 7.30 -1.85 -12.35
N PHE A 147 7.65 -1.99 -13.63
CA PHE A 147 6.67 -2.14 -14.71
C PHE A 147 5.73 -3.35 -14.47
N ARG A 148 6.28 -4.52 -14.17
CA ARG A 148 5.47 -5.73 -13.89
C ARG A 148 4.60 -5.58 -12.64
N VAL A 149 5.12 -4.90 -11.62
CA VAL A 149 4.38 -4.63 -10.38
C VAL A 149 3.22 -3.68 -10.67
N ILE A 150 3.43 -2.62 -11.45
CA ILE A 150 2.37 -1.69 -11.88
C ILE A 150 1.31 -2.45 -12.66
N GLU A 151 1.68 -3.19 -13.70
CA GLU A 151 0.76 -3.97 -14.53
C GLU A 151 -0.07 -4.97 -13.69
N GLY A 152 0.55 -5.63 -12.72
CA GLY A 152 -0.14 -6.53 -11.80
C GLY A 152 -1.18 -5.82 -10.93
N ASN A 153 -0.83 -4.63 -10.40
CA ASN A 153 -1.73 -3.84 -9.57
C ASN A 153 -2.88 -3.22 -10.39
N GLU A 154 -2.61 -2.77 -11.62
CA GLU A 154 -3.64 -2.30 -12.55
C GLU A 154 -4.66 -3.41 -12.87
N ARG A 155 -4.19 -4.64 -13.09
CA ARG A 155 -5.07 -5.80 -13.33
C ARG A 155 -5.94 -6.13 -12.13
N VAL A 156 -5.38 -6.11 -10.92
CA VAL A 156 -6.13 -6.34 -9.67
C VAL A 156 -7.17 -5.23 -9.48
N LEU A 157 -6.79 -3.97 -9.64
CA LEU A 157 -7.72 -2.86 -9.51
C LEU A 157 -8.83 -2.94 -10.57
N LYS A 158 -8.51 -3.28 -11.81
CA LYS A 158 -9.51 -3.49 -12.88
C LYS A 158 -10.55 -4.53 -12.48
N ALA A 159 -10.15 -5.66 -11.92
CA ALA A 159 -11.09 -6.69 -11.46
C ALA A 159 -12.01 -6.15 -10.36
N ARG A 160 -11.46 -5.47 -9.35
CA ARG A 160 -12.25 -4.88 -8.25
C ARG A 160 -13.21 -3.78 -8.72
N LEU A 161 -12.77 -2.96 -9.67
CA LEU A 161 -13.66 -1.92 -10.25
C LEU A 161 -14.74 -2.54 -11.14
N SER A 162 -14.47 -3.65 -11.81
CA SER A 162 -15.51 -4.38 -12.57
C SER A 162 -16.58 -4.93 -11.62
N ASP A 163 -16.19 -5.51 -10.49
CA ASP A 163 -17.13 -5.95 -9.45
C ASP A 163 -17.95 -4.77 -8.92
N ALA A 164 -17.29 -3.65 -8.63
CA ALA A 164 -17.95 -2.45 -8.14
C ALA A 164 -18.95 -1.86 -9.17
N CYS A 165 -18.62 -1.85 -10.46
CA CYS A 165 -19.54 -1.46 -11.52
C CYS A 165 -20.79 -2.33 -11.50
N TYR A 166 -20.61 -3.65 -11.48
CA TYR A 166 -21.72 -4.60 -11.47
C TYR A 166 -22.67 -4.36 -10.28
N PHE A 167 -22.10 -4.23 -9.06
CA PHE A 167 -22.93 -3.98 -7.88
C PHE A 167 -23.62 -2.62 -7.95
N PHE A 168 -22.90 -1.57 -8.33
CA PHE A 168 -23.45 -0.22 -8.44
C PHE A 168 -24.60 -0.15 -9.46
N GLU A 169 -24.43 -0.74 -10.64
CA GLU A 169 -25.47 -0.80 -11.67
C GLU A 169 -26.69 -1.61 -11.20
N ASN A 170 -26.45 -2.72 -10.50
CA ASN A 170 -27.52 -3.54 -9.94
C ASN A 170 -28.28 -2.81 -8.82
N ASP A 171 -27.58 -2.06 -7.97
CA ASP A 171 -28.20 -1.29 -6.90
C ASP A 171 -29.09 -0.16 -7.45
N ILE A 172 -28.62 0.55 -8.48
CA ILE A 172 -29.42 1.61 -9.12
C ILE A 172 -30.64 1.05 -9.85
N SER A 173 -30.52 -0.13 -10.46
CA SER A 173 -31.59 -0.75 -11.24
C SER A 173 -32.70 -1.38 -10.40
N ASN A 174 -32.47 -1.61 -9.11
CA ASN A 174 -33.44 -2.20 -8.19
C ASN A 174 -34.03 -1.14 -7.27
N THR A 175 -35.36 -1.22 -7.04
CA THR A 175 -36.01 -0.41 -6.02
C THR A 175 -35.79 -1.00 -4.62
N PHE A 176 -36.01 -0.18 -3.60
CA PHE A 176 -35.91 -0.62 -2.21
C PHE A 176 -36.91 -1.73 -1.88
N GLU A 177 -38.09 -1.69 -2.47
CA GLU A 177 -39.15 -2.71 -2.34
C GLU A 177 -38.68 -4.05 -2.89
N ASN A 178 -38.04 -4.04 -4.08
CA ASN A 178 -37.48 -5.27 -4.68
C ASN A 178 -36.42 -5.92 -3.81
N TRP A 179 -35.54 -5.11 -3.19
CA TRP A 179 -34.55 -5.62 -2.25
C TRP A 179 -35.22 -6.22 -1.00
N ASN A 180 -36.23 -5.57 -0.46
CA ASN A 180 -36.96 -6.05 0.71
C ASN A 180 -37.68 -7.38 0.44
N GLU A 181 -38.23 -7.56 -0.75
CA GLU A 181 -38.83 -8.85 -1.15
C GLU A 181 -37.80 -9.98 -1.23
N LYS A 182 -36.61 -9.72 -1.80
CA LYS A 182 -35.54 -10.71 -1.86
C LYS A 182 -35.05 -11.13 -0.47
N LEU A 183 -35.04 -10.23 0.51
CA LEU A 183 -34.66 -10.52 1.89
C LEU A 183 -35.64 -11.44 2.61
N LYS A 184 -36.94 -11.45 2.25
CA LYS A 184 -37.94 -12.36 2.85
C LYS A 184 -37.64 -13.85 2.59
N HIS A 185 -36.80 -14.17 1.60
CA HIS A 185 -36.40 -15.54 1.28
C HIS A 185 -35.11 -15.98 1.97
N VAL A 186 -34.45 -15.09 2.72
CA VAL A 186 -33.18 -15.36 3.43
C VAL A 186 -33.40 -15.68 4.91
N LEU A 187 -34.60 -15.44 5.40
CA LEU A 187 -35.08 -15.82 6.75
C LEU A 187 -35.90 -17.11 6.63
#